data_c9dc009d45a5eb44f7dad85ec39ed7b0
#
_entry.id   c9dc009d45a5eb44f7dad85ec39ed7b0
#
_cell.length_a   1.000
_cell.length_b   1.000
_cell.length_c   1.000
_cell.angle_alpha   90.00
_cell.angle_beta   90.00
_cell.angle_gamma   90.00
#
_symmetry.space_group_name_H-M   'P 1'
#
loop_
_entity.id
_entity.type
_entity.pdbx_description
1 polymer ?
#
loop_
_entity_poly.entity_id
_entity_poly.type
_entity_poly.pdbx_seq_one_letter_code
_entity_poly.pdbx_strand_id
1 'polypeptide(L)'
;FNDSYDGWWGHATLPKLNYEESPELYQYILGIAKKWVSAPFGADGWRLDVAADLGRSAGMNHQFWRDFRAAVKEANPEAVMIAEHYGSPYDWLKGDQWDTVMNYDAFMEPLSWFLTGMEKHSDEENPALFGDGCAFFEAMRYHMSEMPTASVQCAMNELSNHDHSRFMTRTNRRVGRLASAGAKAAEEGISYGIFRQGVVMQMTWPGAPTIYYGDEAGVCGWTDPDSRRTYPWGGENLELIEFHRYMSGIRKRCPAFRNGSLKALAAGDGYIAYGRFQSAQRAGGACCGVTAVNTGDDWLTLKIP
;
A
#
# COMPACT_ATOMS: atom_id res chain seq x y z
N PHE A 1 -4.87 -4.40 40.80
CA PHE A 1 -5.52 -4.97 39.61
C PHE A 1 -6.21 -3.85 38.88
N ASN A 2 -5.93 -3.67 37.59
CA ASN A 2 -6.65 -2.70 36.77
C ASN A 2 -7.95 -3.34 36.32
N ASP A 3 -9.05 -2.88 36.92
CA ASP A 3 -10.41 -3.29 36.52
C ASP A 3 -10.92 -2.44 35.34
N SER A 4 -10.16 -1.42 34.95
CA SER A 4 -10.48 -0.50 33.85
C SER A 4 -9.26 -0.22 33.01
N TYR A 5 -9.41 -0.33 31.69
CA TYR A 5 -8.38 -0.03 30.69
C TYR A 5 -9.04 0.35 29.37
N ASP A 6 -8.32 1.11 28.56
CA ASP A 6 -8.76 1.39 27.20
C ASP A 6 -8.39 0.22 26.28
N GLY A 7 -9.33 -0.21 25.47
CA GLY A 7 -9.12 -1.20 24.43
C GLY A 7 -9.04 -0.54 23.06
N TRP A 8 -8.29 -1.15 22.13
CA TRP A 8 -8.29 -0.74 20.75
C TRP A 8 -9.71 -0.84 20.17
N TRP A 9 -10.25 0.29 19.72
CA TRP A 9 -11.65 0.44 19.30
C TRP A 9 -12.68 -0.14 20.27
N GLY A 10 -12.38 -0.13 21.58
CA GLY A 10 -13.26 -0.66 22.63
C GLY A 10 -13.23 -2.18 22.82
N HIS A 11 -12.35 -2.89 22.12
CA HIS A 11 -12.20 -4.34 22.29
C HIS A 11 -11.49 -4.69 23.61
N ALA A 12 -12.19 -5.33 24.53
CA ALA A 12 -11.66 -5.71 25.85
C ALA A 12 -10.49 -6.72 25.79
N THR A 13 -10.34 -7.44 24.68
CA THR A 13 -9.25 -8.40 24.47
C THR A 13 -7.98 -7.76 23.92
N LEU A 14 -8.01 -6.46 23.57
CA LEU A 14 -6.92 -5.72 22.96
C LEU A 14 -6.59 -4.46 23.76
N PRO A 15 -6.01 -4.60 24.98
CA PRO A 15 -5.74 -3.46 25.86
C PRO A 15 -4.65 -2.56 25.26
N LYS A 16 -4.88 -1.24 25.32
CA LYS A 16 -3.89 -0.23 24.95
C LYS A 16 -2.84 -0.08 26.05
N LEU A 17 -1.61 0.18 25.66
CA LEU A 17 -0.54 0.54 26.58
C LEU A 17 -0.76 1.96 27.12
N ASN A 18 -0.55 2.14 28.43
CA ASN A 18 -0.77 3.42 29.10
C ASN A 18 0.50 4.28 29.07
N TYR A 19 0.73 4.94 27.97
CA TYR A 19 1.91 5.82 27.77
C TYR A 19 1.82 7.12 28.60
N GLU A 20 0.59 7.59 28.88
CA GLU A 20 0.37 8.84 29.60
C GLU A 20 0.80 8.77 31.06
N GLU A 21 0.57 7.61 31.70
CA GLU A 21 0.78 7.44 33.14
C GLU A 21 1.97 6.53 33.48
N SER A 22 2.66 6.00 32.46
CA SER A 22 3.81 5.12 32.65
C SER A 22 5.06 5.63 31.92
N PRO A 23 5.80 6.58 32.50
CA PRO A 23 7.05 7.09 31.92
C PRO A 23 8.10 5.99 31.70
N GLU A 24 8.16 4.98 32.55
CA GLU A 24 9.07 3.84 32.41
C GLU A 24 8.76 3.03 31.17
N LEU A 25 7.48 2.73 30.93
CA LEU A 25 7.03 2.03 29.72
C LEU A 25 7.36 2.86 28.47
N TYR A 26 7.08 4.16 28.53
CA TYR A 26 7.37 5.10 27.45
C TYR A 26 8.85 5.01 27.04
N GLN A 27 9.76 5.18 28.01
CA GLN A 27 11.20 5.11 27.77
C GLN A 27 11.66 3.72 27.33
N TYR A 28 11.06 2.67 27.85
CA TYR A 28 11.33 1.29 27.44
C TYR A 28 11.06 1.07 25.96
N ILE A 29 9.89 1.54 25.46
CA ILE A 29 9.53 1.41 24.04
C ILE A 29 10.46 2.25 23.15
N LEU A 30 10.85 3.46 23.57
CA LEU A 30 11.87 4.23 22.82
C LEU A 30 13.22 3.50 22.78
N GLY A 31 13.59 2.81 23.86
CA GLY A 31 14.77 1.93 23.89
C GLY A 31 14.68 0.78 22.87
N ILE A 32 13.50 0.16 22.74
CA ILE A 32 13.23 -0.88 21.73
C ILE A 32 13.34 -0.29 20.31
N ALA A 33 12.83 0.92 20.09
CA ALA A 33 12.91 1.61 18.80
C ALA A 33 14.36 1.75 18.33
N LYS A 34 15.26 2.17 19.21
CA LYS A 34 16.70 2.27 18.93
C LYS A 34 17.36 0.90 18.72
N LYS A 35 17.04 -0.05 19.58
CA LYS A 35 17.68 -1.37 19.60
C LYS A 35 17.62 -2.06 18.24
N TRP A 36 16.45 -2.13 17.63
CA TRP A 36 16.27 -2.92 16.42
C TRP A 36 16.89 -2.29 15.17
N VAL A 37 17.00 -0.98 15.10
CA VAL A 37 17.68 -0.27 14.00
C VAL A 37 19.19 -0.15 14.20
N SER A 38 19.70 -0.59 15.35
CA SER A 38 21.14 -0.58 15.71
C SER A 38 21.78 -1.95 15.47
N ALA A 39 23.12 -1.98 15.42
CA ALA A 39 23.89 -3.23 15.43
C ALA A 39 23.60 -4.02 16.74
N PRO A 40 23.57 -5.37 16.71
CA PRO A 40 23.80 -6.25 15.55
C PRO A 40 22.57 -6.51 14.69
N PHE A 41 21.39 -5.97 15.04
CA PHE A 41 20.13 -6.25 14.35
C PHE A 41 20.04 -5.51 13.01
N GLY A 42 20.27 -4.18 13.01
CA GLY A 42 20.41 -3.38 11.81
C GLY A 42 19.17 -3.35 10.92
N ALA A 43 17.97 -3.33 11.50
CA ALA A 43 16.75 -3.15 10.71
C ALA A 43 16.79 -1.79 10.00
N ASP A 44 16.29 -1.75 8.74
CA ASP A 44 16.28 -0.53 7.91
C ASP A 44 15.13 0.43 8.27
N GLY A 45 14.31 0.07 9.24
CA GLY A 45 13.19 0.92 9.68
C GLY A 45 12.13 0.18 10.48
N TRP A 46 10.98 0.83 10.62
CA TRP A 46 9.83 0.34 11.35
C TRP A 46 8.56 0.41 10.50
N ARG A 47 7.76 -0.64 10.52
CA ARG A 47 6.33 -0.59 10.19
C ARG A 47 5.57 -0.47 11.51
N LEU A 48 4.73 0.54 11.63
CA LEU A 48 4.04 0.93 12.85
C LEU A 48 2.58 0.51 12.75
N ASP A 49 2.20 -0.45 13.57
CA ASP A 49 0.85 -1.01 13.62
C ASP A 49 -0.12 -0.01 14.25
N VAL A 50 -1.27 0.20 13.63
CA VAL A 50 -2.38 1.07 14.12
C VAL A 50 -1.86 2.40 14.67
N ALA A 51 -0.92 3.02 13.98
CA ALA A 51 -0.09 4.11 14.51
C ALA A 51 -0.90 5.34 14.97
N ALA A 52 -2.02 5.64 14.32
CA ALA A 52 -2.87 6.79 14.66
C ALA A 52 -3.67 6.59 15.95
N ASP A 53 -3.87 5.35 16.41
CA ASP A 53 -4.68 5.04 17.61
C ASP A 53 -3.84 4.84 18.89
N LEU A 54 -2.53 5.08 18.83
CA LEU A 54 -1.66 5.00 20.00
C LEU A 54 -1.98 6.12 21.00
N GLY A 55 -2.01 5.78 22.30
CA GLY A 55 -2.31 6.72 23.38
C GLY A 55 -3.79 7.02 23.53
N ARG A 56 -4.12 7.89 24.49
CA ARG A 56 -5.51 8.30 24.81
C ARG A 56 -5.89 9.64 24.18
N SER A 57 -4.90 10.43 23.80
CA SER A 57 -5.11 11.76 23.21
C SER A 57 -4.30 11.98 21.97
N ALA A 58 -4.81 12.82 21.06
CA ALA A 58 -4.05 13.24 19.87
C ALA A 58 -2.71 13.89 20.23
N GLY A 59 -2.68 14.68 21.32
CA GLY A 59 -1.45 15.31 21.81
C GLY A 59 -0.39 14.28 22.20
N MET A 60 -0.77 13.24 22.94
CA MET A 60 0.13 12.14 23.30
C MET A 60 0.58 11.36 22.06
N ASN A 61 -0.35 11.03 21.15
CA ASN A 61 -0.01 10.33 19.91
C ASN A 61 1.08 11.06 19.13
N HIS A 62 0.85 12.34 18.83
CA HIS A 62 1.82 13.14 18.09
C HIS A 62 3.16 13.32 18.83
N GLN A 63 3.14 13.49 20.15
CA GLN A 63 4.37 13.62 20.94
C GLN A 63 5.17 12.30 20.92
N PHE A 64 4.48 11.17 21.12
CA PHE A 64 5.12 9.86 21.09
C PHE A 64 5.81 9.60 19.74
N TRP A 65 5.17 9.90 18.62
CA TRP A 65 5.76 9.67 17.31
C TRP A 65 6.94 10.60 17.02
N ARG A 66 6.94 11.83 17.56
CA ARG A 66 8.14 12.72 17.50
C ARG A 66 9.31 12.12 18.27
N ASP A 67 9.06 11.66 19.49
CA ASP A 67 10.10 11.10 20.33
C ASP A 67 10.59 9.76 19.79
N PHE A 68 9.69 8.93 19.27
CA PHE A 68 10.03 7.67 18.60
C PHE A 68 10.91 7.93 17.37
N ARG A 69 10.51 8.89 16.52
CA ARG A 69 11.34 9.30 15.38
C ARG A 69 12.71 9.80 15.82
N ALA A 70 12.78 10.68 16.81
CA ALA A 70 14.05 11.18 17.32
C ALA A 70 14.95 10.04 17.78
N ALA A 71 14.41 9.08 18.53
CA ALA A 71 15.13 7.90 18.99
C ALA A 71 15.64 7.02 17.84
N VAL A 72 14.80 6.75 16.85
CA VAL A 72 15.15 5.95 15.66
C VAL A 72 16.24 6.65 14.84
N LYS A 73 16.07 7.94 14.54
CA LYS A 73 16.99 8.69 13.69
C LYS A 73 18.33 8.98 14.37
N GLU A 74 18.36 9.08 15.70
CA GLU A 74 19.62 9.13 16.47
C GLU A 74 20.42 7.82 16.32
N ALA A 75 19.76 6.69 16.32
CA ALA A 75 20.41 5.38 16.21
C ALA A 75 20.76 5.02 14.75
N ASN A 76 19.88 5.33 13.81
CA ASN A 76 20.06 5.11 12.38
C ASN A 76 19.35 6.23 11.58
N PRO A 77 20.07 7.25 11.10
CA PRO A 77 19.48 8.35 10.33
C PRO A 77 18.76 7.92 9.05
N GLU A 78 19.17 6.80 8.45
CA GLU A 78 18.60 6.27 7.20
C GLU A 78 17.35 5.40 7.44
N ALA A 79 17.05 5.00 8.69
CA ALA A 79 15.92 4.14 8.99
C ALA A 79 14.58 4.81 8.61
N VAL A 80 13.71 4.05 7.95
CA VAL A 80 12.41 4.53 7.46
C VAL A 80 11.30 4.21 8.46
N MET A 81 10.37 5.14 8.66
CA MET A 81 9.19 4.95 9.50
C MET A 81 7.94 4.91 8.61
N ILE A 82 7.33 3.74 8.51
CA ILE A 82 6.14 3.48 7.69
C ILE A 82 4.97 3.18 8.61
N ALA A 83 3.92 3.98 8.56
CA ALA A 83 2.75 3.76 9.40
C ALA A 83 1.65 2.99 8.67
N GLU A 84 0.98 2.09 9.38
CA GLU A 84 -0.35 1.66 9.00
C GLU A 84 -1.34 2.74 9.41
N HIS A 85 -2.08 3.24 8.43
CA HIS A 85 -3.07 4.28 8.64
C HIS A 85 -4.11 4.28 7.52
N TYR A 86 -5.37 4.46 7.89
CA TYR A 86 -6.50 4.70 6.99
C TYR A 86 -6.89 6.17 7.05
N GLY A 87 -7.22 6.76 5.91
CA GLY A 87 -7.57 8.17 5.80
C GLY A 87 -6.36 9.08 5.64
N SER A 88 -6.53 10.37 5.92
CA SER A 88 -5.50 11.38 5.70
C SER A 88 -4.31 11.25 6.68
N PRO A 89 -3.10 11.00 6.21
CA PRO A 89 -1.91 10.97 7.05
C PRO A 89 -1.26 12.36 7.23
N TYR A 90 -1.89 13.41 6.74
CA TYR A 90 -1.32 14.76 6.64
C TYR A 90 -0.68 15.26 7.92
N ASP A 91 -1.35 15.04 9.07
CA ASP A 91 -0.89 15.56 10.36
C ASP A 91 0.39 14.87 10.89
N TRP A 92 0.69 13.67 10.43
CA TRP A 92 1.89 12.92 10.82
C TRP A 92 3.03 13.00 9.81
N LEU A 93 2.78 13.48 8.59
CA LEU A 93 3.79 13.55 7.51
C LEU A 93 4.44 14.93 7.38
N LYS A 94 4.50 15.71 8.47
CA LYS A 94 5.12 17.05 8.50
C LYS A 94 6.65 17.03 8.60
N GLY A 95 7.27 15.83 8.59
CA GLY A 95 8.72 15.65 8.63
C GLY A 95 9.28 15.36 10.02
N ASP A 96 8.45 15.38 11.05
CA ASP A 96 8.81 15.19 12.44
C ASP A 96 8.28 13.89 13.08
N GLN A 97 7.48 13.11 12.35
CA GLN A 97 6.86 11.88 12.84
C GLN A 97 7.10 10.73 11.85
N TRP A 98 6.13 10.33 11.05
CA TRP A 98 6.28 9.26 10.06
C TRP A 98 6.97 9.77 8.78
N ASP A 99 7.67 8.87 8.07
CA ASP A 99 8.20 9.18 6.75
C ASP A 99 7.14 8.94 5.66
N THR A 100 6.35 7.87 5.80
CA THR A 100 5.33 7.47 4.84
C THR A 100 4.33 6.50 5.45
N VAL A 101 3.41 5.98 4.63
CA VAL A 101 2.35 5.05 5.03
C VAL A 101 2.27 3.82 4.12
N MET A 102 1.59 2.77 4.61
CA MET A 102 0.98 1.76 3.76
C MET A 102 -0.09 2.47 2.91
N ASN A 103 0.06 2.42 1.59
CA ASN A 103 -0.64 3.34 0.68
C ASN A 103 -2.03 2.82 0.31
N TYR A 104 -2.91 2.74 1.29
CA TYR A 104 -4.27 2.23 1.09
C TYR A 104 -5.10 3.19 0.24
N ASP A 105 -5.20 4.45 0.67
CA ASP A 105 -6.12 5.40 0.06
C ASP A 105 -5.59 6.02 -1.24
N ALA A 106 -4.26 6.24 -1.35
CA ALA A 106 -3.66 6.82 -2.55
C ALA A 106 -3.10 5.77 -3.54
N PHE A 107 -3.43 4.47 -3.36
CA PHE A 107 -3.06 3.42 -4.31
C PHE A 107 -4.00 2.21 -4.28
N MET A 108 -4.04 1.44 -3.17
CA MET A 108 -4.70 0.13 -3.13
C MET A 108 -6.19 0.22 -3.45
N GLU A 109 -6.90 1.11 -2.76
CA GLU A 109 -8.35 1.23 -2.85
C GLU A 109 -8.82 1.76 -4.21
N PRO A 110 -8.31 2.92 -4.71
CA PRO A 110 -8.71 3.42 -6.03
C PRO A 110 -8.36 2.47 -7.17
N LEU A 111 -7.22 1.77 -7.07
CA LEU A 111 -6.82 0.77 -8.05
C LEU A 111 -7.77 -0.43 -8.03
N SER A 112 -8.16 -0.89 -6.83
CA SER A 112 -9.11 -2.00 -6.69
C SER A 112 -10.46 -1.66 -7.31
N TRP A 113 -11.01 -0.50 -6.99
CA TRP A 113 -12.26 -0.02 -7.58
C TRP A 113 -12.19 0.07 -9.10
N PHE A 114 -11.15 0.71 -9.63
CA PHE A 114 -10.99 0.88 -11.09
C PHE A 114 -10.86 -0.44 -11.83
N LEU A 115 -10.02 -1.37 -11.35
CA LEU A 115 -9.73 -2.61 -12.05
C LEU A 115 -10.77 -3.71 -11.81
N THR A 116 -11.49 -3.67 -10.69
CA THR A 116 -12.37 -4.77 -10.29
C THR A 116 -13.79 -4.37 -9.92
N GLY A 117 -14.03 -3.11 -9.58
CA GLY A 117 -15.28 -2.68 -8.96
C GLY A 117 -15.46 -3.18 -7.53
N MET A 118 -14.39 -3.68 -6.89
CA MET A 118 -14.41 -4.26 -5.55
C MET A 118 -13.65 -3.41 -4.55
N GLU A 119 -14.20 -3.29 -3.36
CA GLU A 119 -13.51 -2.77 -2.19
C GLU A 119 -12.37 -3.71 -1.77
N LYS A 120 -11.35 -3.19 -1.09
CA LYS A 120 -10.10 -3.91 -0.74
C LYS A 120 -10.28 -5.17 0.13
N HIS A 121 -11.38 -5.28 0.91
CA HIS A 121 -11.70 -6.48 1.69
C HIS A 121 -12.58 -7.47 0.94
N SER A 122 -13.14 -7.11 -0.21
CA SER A 122 -14.21 -7.83 -0.92
C SER A 122 -15.54 -7.85 -0.16
N ASP A 123 -15.80 -6.84 0.66
CA ASP A 123 -17.06 -6.69 1.38
C ASP A 123 -18.13 -5.98 0.57
N GLU A 124 -17.69 -5.09 -0.34
CA GLU A 124 -18.56 -4.26 -1.15
C GLU A 124 -18.15 -4.30 -2.62
N GLU A 125 -19.16 -4.20 -3.50
CA GLU A 125 -19.00 -3.97 -4.93
C GLU A 125 -19.62 -2.64 -5.34
N ASN A 126 -18.96 -1.94 -6.26
CA ASN A 126 -19.54 -0.78 -6.93
C ASN A 126 -19.23 -0.83 -8.42
N PRO A 127 -20.16 -1.38 -9.22
CA PRO A 127 -19.99 -1.51 -10.66
C PRO A 127 -19.77 -0.16 -11.38
N ALA A 128 -20.25 0.94 -10.80
CA ALA A 128 -20.07 2.27 -11.40
C ALA A 128 -18.62 2.76 -11.36
N LEU A 129 -17.79 2.26 -10.43
CA LEU A 129 -16.37 2.58 -10.33
C LEU A 129 -15.49 1.66 -11.19
N PHE A 130 -16.01 0.52 -11.63
CA PHE A 130 -15.29 -0.38 -12.52
C PHE A 130 -15.04 0.28 -13.88
N GLY A 131 -13.78 0.46 -14.23
CA GLY A 131 -13.38 1.10 -15.48
C GLY A 131 -13.51 2.64 -15.49
N ASP A 132 -14.03 3.27 -14.43
CA ASP A 132 -14.13 4.74 -14.37
C ASP A 132 -12.74 5.37 -14.16
N GLY A 133 -12.07 5.68 -15.27
CA GLY A 133 -10.76 6.30 -15.26
C GLY A 133 -10.76 7.73 -14.71
N CYS A 134 -11.87 8.45 -14.80
CA CYS A 134 -12.00 9.80 -14.25
C CYS A 134 -12.07 9.73 -12.72
N ALA A 135 -12.95 8.91 -12.17
CA ALA A 135 -13.05 8.70 -10.74
C ALA A 135 -11.73 8.17 -10.14
N PHE A 136 -11.03 7.27 -10.85
CA PHE A 136 -9.70 6.80 -10.44
C PHE A 136 -8.71 7.96 -10.27
N PHE A 137 -8.56 8.84 -11.27
CA PHE A 137 -7.62 9.96 -11.16
C PHE A 137 -8.06 11.02 -10.16
N GLU A 138 -9.35 11.22 -9.95
CA GLU A 138 -9.86 12.13 -8.91
C GLU A 138 -9.49 11.62 -7.51
N ALA A 139 -9.76 10.35 -7.21
CA ALA A 139 -9.41 9.73 -5.94
C ALA A 139 -7.89 9.75 -5.70
N MET A 140 -7.09 9.32 -6.69
CA MET A 140 -5.63 9.33 -6.58
C MET A 140 -5.09 10.75 -6.35
N ARG A 141 -5.60 11.75 -7.04
CA ARG A 141 -5.16 13.15 -6.88
C ARG A 141 -5.51 13.70 -5.51
N TYR A 142 -6.72 13.41 -5.04
CA TYR A 142 -7.18 13.83 -3.72
C TYR A 142 -6.27 13.25 -2.63
N HIS A 143 -6.14 11.94 -2.55
CA HIS A 143 -5.36 11.29 -1.50
C HIS A 143 -3.85 11.56 -1.58
N MET A 144 -3.28 11.63 -2.79
CA MET A 144 -1.88 12.00 -2.97
C MET A 144 -1.60 13.46 -2.56
N SER A 145 -2.59 14.36 -2.65
CA SER A 145 -2.42 15.77 -2.26
C SER A 145 -2.27 15.96 -0.75
N GLU A 146 -2.69 14.97 0.04
CA GLU A 146 -2.57 14.95 1.50
C GLU A 146 -1.20 14.48 2.01
N MET A 147 -0.31 14.12 1.09
CA MET A 147 1.04 13.65 1.41
C MET A 147 2.12 14.53 0.76
N PRO A 148 3.21 14.84 1.44
CA PRO A 148 4.40 15.40 0.83
C PRO A 148 4.92 14.51 -0.30
N THR A 149 5.46 15.10 -1.36
CA THR A 149 5.97 14.33 -2.52
C THR A 149 6.98 13.25 -2.12
N ALA A 150 7.85 13.53 -1.14
CA ALA A 150 8.82 12.56 -0.65
C ALA A 150 8.13 11.34 -0.02
N SER A 151 7.08 11.57 0.78
CA SER A 151 6.28 10.50 1.39
C SER A 151 5.54 9.67 0.34
N VAL A 152 4.94 10.33 -0.67
CA VAL A 152 4.30 9.62 -1.80
C VAL A 152 5.29 8.71 -2.54
N GLN A 153 6.54 9.16 -2.74
CA GLN A 153 7.55 8.40 -3.47
C GLN A 153 8.04 7.15 -2.72
N CYS A 154 7.89 7.09 -1.41
CA CYS A 154 8.23 5.92 -0.59
C CYS A 154 7.01 5.18 -0.03
N ALA A 155 5.78 5.64 -0.30
CA ALA A 155 4.57 4.97 0.17
C ALA A 155 4.48 3.53 -0.35
N MET A 156 4.06 2.60 0.51
CA MET A 156 3.97 1.18 0.16
C MET A 156 2.79 0.92 -0.77
N ASN A 157 3.08 0.77 -2.07
CA ASN A 157 2.07 0.42 -3.07
C ASN A 157 1.86 -1.09 -3.08
N GLU A 158 0.84 -1.54 -2.39
CA GLU A 158 0.45 -2.95 -2.27
C GLU A 158 -0.77 -3.26 -3.13
N LEU A 159 -0.79 -4.44 -3.74
CA LEU A 159 -2.02 -5.01 -4.31
C LEU A 159 -2.78 -5.82 -3.25
N SER A 160 -2.06 -6.52 -2.41
CA SER A 160 -2.56 -7.35 -1.31
C SER A 160 -1.72 -7.16 -0.07
N ASN A 161 -2.28 -7.51 1.10
CA ASN A 161 -1.54 -7.65 2.34
C ASN A 161 -2.19 -8.71 3.25
N HIS A 162 -1.73 -8.77 4.51
CA HIS A 162 -2.16 -9.77 5.48
C HIS A 162 -3.57 -9.55 6.05
N ASP A 163 -4.17 -8.38 5.88
CA ASP A 163 -5.52 -8.04 6.37
C ASP A 163 -6.58 -8.06 5.27
N HIS A 164 -6.20 -7.59 4.08
CA HIS A 164 -7.12 -7.44 2.96
C HIS A 164 -7.24 -8.73 2.14
N SER A 165 -8.29 -8.84 1.35
CA SER A 165 -8.38 -9.93 0.37
C SER A 165 -7.27 -9.82 -0.66
N ARG A 166 -6.78 -10.96 -1.15
CA ARG A 166 -5.79 -11.00 -2.22
C ARG A 166 -6.33 -10.31 -3.47
N PHE A 167 -5.51 -9.49 -4.13
CA PHE A 167 -5.95 -8.79 -5.34
C PHE A 167 -6.34 -9.78 -6.44
N MET A 168 -5.67 -10.93 -6.53
CA MET A 168 -6.08 -11.99 -7.43
C MET A 168 -7.53 -12.42 -7.18
N THR A 169 -7.94 -12.60 -5.93
CA THR A 169 -9.33 -12.91 -5.55
C THR A 169 -10.28 -11.79 -5.96
N ARG A 170 -9.93 -10.52 -5.70
CA ARG A 170 -10.79 -9.38 -6.09
C ARG A 170 -11.06 -9.32 -7.59
N THR A 171 -10.18 -9.89 -8.43
CA THR A 171 -10.40 -9.96 -9.87
C THR A 171 -11.61 -10.82 -10.28
N ASN A 172 -12.12 -11.67 -9.37
CA ASN A 172 -13.34 -12.46 -9.59
C ASN A 172 -14.63 -11.65 -9.45
N ARG A 173 -14.51 -10.42 -8.89
CA ARG A 173 -15.60 -9.45 -8.72
C ARG A 173 -16.77 -10.00 -7.90
N ARG A 174 -16.46 -10.72 -6.82
CA ARG A 174 -17.45 -11.30 -5.91
C ARG A 174 -17.24 -10.75 -4.49
N VAL A 175 -18.34 -10.37 -3.88
CA VAL A 175 -18.40 -10.10 -2.44
C VAL A 175 -18.31 -11.42 -1.69
N GLY A 176 -17.45 -11.49 -0.65
CA GLY A 176 -17.32 -12.69 0.16
C GLY A 176 -16.24 -12.64 1.21
N ARG A 177 -16.38 -13.53 2.15
CA ARG A 177 -15.42 -13.81 3.23
C ARG A 177 -15.26 -15.33 3.34
N LEU A 178 -14.18 -15.78 4.00
CA LEU A 178 -13.99 -17.23 4.26
C LEU A 178 -15.22 -17.89 4.87
N ALA A 179 -15.82 -17.23 5.86
CA ALA A 179 -17.00 -17.76 6.59
C ALA A 179 -18.29 -17.79 5.76
N SER A 180 -18.46 -16.87 4.80
CA SER A 180 -19.68 -16.75 4.00
C SER A 180 -19.60 -17.49 2.67
N ALA A 181 -18.45 -17.48 1.99
CA ALA A 181 -18.26 -17.99 0.65
C ALA A 181 -17.41 -19.27 0.58
N GLY A 182 -16.62 -19.53 1.63
CA GLY A 182 -15.65 -20.63 1.66
C GLY A 182 -14.37 -20.36 0.88
N ALA A 183 -13.30 -21.06 1.23
CA ALA A 183 -11.95 -20.82 0.68
C ALA A 183 -11.88 -21.03 -0.84
N LYS A 184 -12.64 -22.01 -1.40
CA LYS A 184 -12.61 -22.34 -2.83
C LYS A 184 -13.14 -21.19 -3.69
N ALA A 185 -14.18 -20.49 -3.24
CA ALA A 185 -14.76 -19.38 -3.98
C ALA A 185 -13.79 -18.21 -4.24
N ALA A 186 -12.74 -18.08 -3.42
CA ALA A 186 -11.67 -17.10 -3.62
C ALA A 186 -10.84 -17.33 -4.90
N GLU A 187 -10.86 -18.55 -5.43
CA GLU A 187 -10.08 -18.97 -6.60
C GLU A 187 -10.93 -19.07 -7.88
N GLU A 188 -12.27 -19.03 -7.75
CA GLU A 188 -13.18 -19.19 -8.87
C GLU A 188 -13.42 -17.87 -9.61
N GLY A 189 -13.32 -17.89 -10.94
CA GLY A 189 -13.60 -16.73 -11.78
C GLY A 189 -12.53 -15.64 -11.73
N ILE A 190 -11.32 -15.91 -11.24
CA ILE A 190 -10.20 -14.99 -11.23
C ILE A 190 -9.74 -14.61 -12.63
N SER A 191 -9.18 -13.41 -12.78
CA SER A 191 -8.65 -12.89 -14.04
C SER A 191 -7.17 -12.56 -13.95
N TYR A 192 -6.34 -13.36 -14.58
CA TYR A 192 -4.91 -13.09 -14.71
C TYR A 192 -4.62 -11.82 -15.52
N GLY A 193 -5.50 -11.46 -16.45
CA GLY A 193 -5.38 -10.23 -17.24
C GLY A 193 -5.51 -8.99 -16.37
N ILE A 194 -6.56 -8.92 -15.55
CA ILE A 194 -6.78 -7.83 -14.60
C ILE A 194 -5.65 -7.79 -13.55
N PHE A 195 -5.23 -8.94 -13.04
CA PHE A 195 -4.12 -9.01 -12.09
C PHE A 195 -2.83 -8.42 -12.68
N ARG A 196 -2.48 -8.77 -13.91
CA ARG A 196 -1.30 -8.20 -14.60
C ARG A 196 -1.42 -6.69 -14.79
N GLN A 197 -2.61 -6.15 -15.05
CA GLN A 197 -2.83 -4.70 -15.11
C GLN A 197 -2.52 -4.04 -13.75
N GLY A 198 -2.96 -4.63 -12.64
CA GLY A 198 -2.61 -4.20 -11.29
C GLY A 198 -1.09 -4.16 -11.06
N VAL A 199 -0.38 -5.22 -11.48
CA VAL A 199 1.10 -5.29 -11.37
C VAL A 199 1.77 -4.21 -12.23
N VAL A 200 1.28 -3.94 -13.46
CA VAL A 200 1.79 -2.84 -14.29
C VAL A 200 1.66 -1.51 -13.57
N MET A 201 0.48 -1.24 -13.00
CA MET A 201 0.25 0.00 -12.24
C MET A 201 1.12 0.06 -10.99
N GLN A 202 1.25 -1.02 -10.23
CA GLN A 202 2.10 -1.10 -9.04
C GLN A 202 3.56 -0.75 -9.36
N MET A 203 4.08 -1.24 -10.47
CA MET A 203 5.48 -1.03 -10.89
C MET A 203 5.75 0.34 -11.52
N THR A 204 4.72 1.05 -11.97
CA THR A 204 4.88 2.30 -12.72
C THR A 204 4.31 3.54 -12.02
N TRP A 205 3.41 3.37 -11.02
CA TRP A 205 2.88 4.46 -10.21
C TRP A 205 3.91 5.04 -9.24
N PRO A 206 3.79 6.32 -8.79
CA PRO A 206 4.63 6.84 -7.70
C PRO A 206 4.48 6.04 -6.41
N GLY A 207 5.58 5.69 -5.76
CA GLY A 207 5.60 4.90 -4.54
C GLY A 207 6.59 3.73 -4.62
N ALA A 208 6.67 2.96 -3.55
CA ALA A 208 7.48 1.76 -3.43
C ALA A 208 6.63 0.52 -3.72
N PRO A 209 6.79 -0.18 -4.85
CA PRO A 209 6.09 -1.43 -5.10
C PRO A 209 6.39 -2.43 -3.99
N THR A 210 5.36 -2.89 -3.32
CA THR A 210 5.43 -3.83 -2.21
C THR A 210 4.65 -5.08 -2.58
N ILE A 211 5.37 -6.19 -2.78
CA ILE A 211 4.76 -7.46 -3.15
C ILE A 211 4.47 -8.24 -1.87
N TYR A 212 3.19 -8.50 -1.60
CA TYR A 212 2.82 -9.44 -0.56
C TYR A 212 3.13 -10.86 -1.05
N TYR A 213 3.83 -11.66 -0.22
CA TYR A 213 4.27 -12.99 -0.63
C TYR A 213 3.15 -13.81 -1.25
N GLY A 214 3.45 -14.47 -2.35
CA GLY A 214 2.49 -15.31 -3.08
C GLY A 214 1.65 -14.59 -4.11
N ASP A 215 1.58 -13.25 -4.13
CA ASP A 215 0.94 -12.52 -5.22
C ASP A 215 1.64 -12.82 -6.55
N GLU A 216 2.97 -12.88 -6.54
CA GLU A 216 3.78 -13.25 -7.70
C GLU A 216 3.58 -14.70 -8.14
N ALA A 217 3.11 -15.55 -7.23
CA ALA A 217 2.84 -16.98 -7.50
C ALA A 217 1.35 -17.28 -7.76
N GLY A 218 0.48 -16.26 -7.71
CA GLY A 218 -0.95 -16.39 -8.00
C GLY A 218 -1.79 -16.86 -6.82
N VAL A 219 -1.34 -16.65 -5.57
CA VAL A 219 -2.09 -17.02 -4.38
C VAL A 219 -3.35 -16.19 -4.26
N CYS A 220 -4.48 -16.88 -4.07
CA CYS A 220 -5.79 -16.32 -3.77
C CYS A 220 -6.08 -16.36 -2.26
N GLY A 221 -7.08 -15.61 -1.82
CA GLY A 221 -7.59 -15.65 -0.45
C GLY A 221 -8.50 -14.46 -0.16
N TRP A 222 -9.53 -14.69 0.64
CA TRP A 222 -10.33 -13.64 1.25
C TRP A 222 -9.49 -12.89 2.28
N THR A 223 -10.07 -11.99 3.04
CA THR A 223 -9.38 -11.29 4.13
C THR A 223 -8.80 -12.25 5.18
N ASP A 224 -8.02 -11.71 6.11
CA ASP A 224 -7.50 -12.47 7.27
C ASP A 224 -8.58 -13.38 7.89
N PRO A 225 -8.28 -14.68 8.17
CA PRO A 225 -6.97 -15.35 8.02
C PRO A 225 -6.69 -15.94 6.63
N ASP A 226 -7.63 -15.93 5.69
CA ASP A 226 -7.53 -16.61 4.40
C ASP A 226 -6.51 -15.95 3.45
N SER A 227 -6.22 -14.66 3.60
CA SER A 227 -5.15 -13.95 2.89
C SER A 227 -3.74 -14.49 3.21
N ARG A 228 -3.59 -15.22 4.31
CA ARG A 228 -2.32 -15.76 4.82
C ARG A 228 -2.10 -17.23 4.45
N ARG A 229 -2.66 -17.69 3.34
CA ARG A 229 -2.41 -19.05 2.83
C ARG A 229 -0.91 -19.29 2.62
N THR A 230 -0.48 -20.54 2.77
CA THR A 230 0.93 -20.92 2.56
C THR A 230 1.36 -20.65 1.13
N TYR A 231 2.66 -20.35 0.96
CA TYR A 231 3.26 -20.22 -0.37
C TYR A 231 3.21 -21.57 -1.09
N PRO A 232 2.80 -21.62 -2.37
CA PRO A 232 2.56 -22.87 -3.11
C PRO A 232 3.86 -23.45 -3.67
N TRP A 233 4.79 -23.86 -2.80
CA TRP A 233 6.09 -24.42 -3.21
C TRP A 233 5.92 -25.60 -4.16
N GLY A 234 6.49 -25.49 -5.37
CA GLY A 234 6.40 -26.49 -6.43
C GLY A 234 5.08 -26.44 -7.24
N GLY A 235 4.19 -25.51 -6.90
CA GLY A 235 2.90 -25.26 -7.60
C GLY A 235 2.73 -23.81 -7.99
N GLU A 236 3.82 -23.04 -8.05
CA GLU A 236 3.81 -21.61 -8.37
C GLU A 236 3.33 -21.35 -9.81
N ASN A 237 2.63 -20.25 -10.01
CA ASN A 237 2.37 -19.75 -11.35
C ASN A 237 3.62 -19.09 -11.92
N LEU A 238 4.42 -19.87 -12.68
CA LEU A 238 5.70 -19.42 -13.23
C LEU A 238 5.54 -18.25 -14.21
N GLU A 239 4.43 -18.15 -14.94
CA GLU A 239 4.18 -17.03 -15.86
C GLU A 239 4.01 -15.72 -15.08
N LEU A 240 3.35 -15.73 -13.93
CA LEU A 240 3.22 -14.55 -13.07
C LEU A 240 4.56 -14.15 -12.44
N ILE A 241 5.36 -15.12 -12.02
CA ILE A 241 6.72 -14.85 -11.49
C ILE A 241 7.56 -14.17 -12.56
N GLU A 242 7.59 -14.70 -13.79
CA GLU A 242 8.32 -14.09 -14.91
C GLU A 242 7.77 -12.70 -15.26
N PHE A 243 6.45 -12.50 -15.19
CA PHE A 243 5.84 -11.20 -15.41
C PHE A 243 6.27 -10.17 -14.35
N HIS A 244 6.28 -10.53 -13.06
CA HIS A 244 6.80 -9.65 -11.99
C HIS A 244 8.28 -9.34 -12.19
N ARG A 245 9.09 -10.35 -12.57
CA ARG A 245 10.51 -10.15 -12.90
C ARG A 245 10.70 -9.18 -14.06
N TYR A 246 9.91 -9.34 -15.11
CA TYR A 246 9.93 -8.44 -16.28
C TYR A 246 9.57 -7.01 -15.89
N MET A 247 8.46 -6.80 -15.17
CA MET A 247 7.98 -5.49 -14.78
C MET A 247 8.92 -4.80 -13.78
N SER A 248 9.48 -5.53 -12.81
CA SER A 248 10.51 -5.00 -11.91
C SER A 248 11.78 -4.58 -12.68
N GLY A 249 12.14 -5.35 -13.72
CA GLY A 249 13.21 -5.00 -14.63
C GLY A 249 12.95 -3.69 -15.40
N ILE A 250 11.72 -3.48 -15.88
CA ILE A 250 11.30 -2.21 -16.52
C ILE A 250 11.48 -1.05 -15.53
N ARG A 251 10.95 -1.17 -14.32
CA ARG A 251 11.08 -0.13 -13.29
C ARG A 251 12.55 0.19 -12.96
N LYS A 252 13.40 -0.84 -12.85
CA LYS A 252 14.83 -0.66 -12.57
C LYS A 252 15.54 0.09 -13.69
N ARG A 253 15.21 -0.18 -14.96
CA ARG A 253 15.83 0.45 -16.13
C ARG A 253 15.28 1.85 -16.44
N CYS A 254 14.06 2.18 -16.02
CA CYS A 254 13.44 3.48 -16.26
C CYS A 254 13.42 4.32 -14.98
N PRO A 255 14.37 5.26 -14.79
CA PRO A 255 14.40 6.12 -13.61
C PRO A 255 13.11 6.93 -13.41
N ALA A 256 12.41 7.27 -14.50
CA ALA A 256 11.15 8.00 -14.42
C ALA A 256 10.09 7.23 -13.63
N PHE A 257 10.02 5.90 -13.71
CA PHE A 257 9.09 5.10 -12.89
C PHE A 257 9.46 5.06 -11.41
N ARG A 258 10.71 5.34 -11.06
CA ARG A 258 11.15 5.42 -9.67
C ARG A 258 10.87 6.79 -9.07
N ASN A 259 11.40 7.85 -9.69
CA ASN A 259 11.47 9.19 -9.10
C ASN A 259 10.86 10.29 -9.99
N GLY A 260 10.25 9.94 -11.12
CA GLY A 260 9.68 10.92 -12.06
C GLY A 260 8.38 11.54 -11.53
N SER A 261 8.06 12.72 -12.04
CA SER A 261 6.75 13.33 -11.83
C SER A 261 5.65 12.52 -12.53
N LEU A 262 4.43 12.62 -12.02
CA LEU A 262 3.25 11.98 -12.58
C LEU A 262 2.42 13.01 -13.35
N LYS A 263 1.88 12.60 -14.51
CA LYS A 263 0.89 13.37 -15.27
C LYS A 263 -0.18 12.43 -15.82
N ALA A 264 -1.44 12.67 -15.51
CA ALA A 264 -2.56 12.04 -16.21
C ALA A 264 -2.56 12.53 -17.67
N LEU A 265 -2.65 11.60 -18.61
CA LEU A 265 -2.60 11.87 -20.04
C LEU A 265 -3.98 11.67 -20.70
N ALA A 266 -4.70 10.62 -20.30
CA ALA A 266 -6.04 10.34 -20.77
C ALA A 266 -6.81 9.51 -19.73
N ALA A 267 -8.12 9.70 -19.67
CA ALA A 267 -9.04 8.89 -18.85
C ALA A 267 -10.40 8.86 -19.51
N GLY A 268 -11.12 7.78 -19.29
CA GLY A 268 -12.48 7.59 -19.77
C GLY A 268 -13.05 6.28 -19.26
N ASP A 269 -14.19 5.91 -19.81
CA ASP A 269 -14.84 4.63 -19.50
C ASP A 269 -13.98 3.46 -20.03
N GLY A 270 -13.55 2.62 -19.14
CA GLY A 270 -12.69 1.45 -19.41
C GLY A 270 -11.21 1.73 -19.55
N TYR A 271 -10.71 2.96 -19.43
CA TYR A 271 -9.29 3.21 -19.65
C TYR A 271 -8.69 4.37 -18.89
N ILE A 272 -7.37 4.26 -18.65
CA ILE A 272 -6.50 5.34 -18.17
C ILE A 272 -5.18 5.33 -18.95
N ALA A 273 -4.57 6.51 -19.06
CA ALA A 273 -3.15 6.63 -19.45
C ALA A 273 -2.48 7.72 -18.62
N TYR A 274 -1.26 7.45 -18.18
CA TYR A 274 -0.44 8.40 -17.42
C TYR A 274 1.03 8.32 -17.83
N GLY A 275 1.71 9.44 -17.66
CA GLY A 275 3.14 9.58 -17.92
C GLY A 275 3.93 9.79 -16.63
N ARG A 276 5.13 9.23 -16.61
CA ARG A 276 6.16 9.51 -15.60
C ARG A 276 7.32 10.19 -16.29
N PHE A 277 7.75 11.33 -15.76
CA PHE A 277 8.75 12.19 -16.41
C PHE A 277 9.87 12.55 -15.46
N GLN A 278 11.10 12.40 -15.90
CA GLN A 278 12.30 12.82 -15.17
C GLN A 278 13.17 13.71 -16.04
N SER A 279 13.59 14.86 -15.50
CA SER A 279 14.46 15.80 -16.21
C SER A 279 15.89 15.27 -16.34
N ALA A 280 16.61 15.73 -17.36
CA ALA A 280 18.01 15.38 -17.62
C ALA A 280 18.96 15.69 -16.45
N GLN A 281 18.64 16.72 -15.65
CA GLN A 281 19.46 17.15 -14.52
C GLN A 281 19.54 16.11 -13.39
N ARG A 282 18.53 15.22 -13.27
CA ARG A 282 18.47 14.21 -12.19
C ARG A 282 18.97 12.82 -12.59
N ALA A 283 19.07 12.50 -13.89
CA ALA A 283 19.29 11.13 -14.34
C ALA A 283 20.40 10.93 -15.37
N GLY A 284 21.21 11.96 -15.65
CA GLY A 284 22.20 11.87 -16.75
C GLY A 284 21.57 11.83 -18.15
N GLY A 285 20.26 12.11 -18.26
CA GLY A 285 19.46 12.17 -19.47
C GLY A 285 17.97 12.27 -19.14
N ALA A 286 17.19 12.95 -19.98
CA ALA A 286 15.74 12.97 -19.85
C ALA A 286 15.19 11.55 -20.03
N CYS A 287 14.30 11.13 -19.14
CA CYS A 287 13.63 9.83 -19.21
C CYS A 287 12.15 10.00 -19.02
N CYS A 288 11.35 9.32 -19.83
CA CYS A 288 9.91 9.23 -19.63
C CYS A 288 9.44 7.79 -19.78
N GLY A 289 8.34 7.48 -19.13
CA GLY A 289 7.60 6.25 -19.30
C GLY A 289 6.12 6.57 -19.39
N VAL A 290 5.40 5.90 -20.27
CA VAL A 290 3.96 6.00 -20.41
C VAL A 290 3.35 4.65 -20.08
N THR A 291 2.30 4.68 -19.26
CA THR A 291 1.48 3.51 -18.92
C THR A 291 0.07 3.77 -19.41
N ALA A 292 -0.48 2.81 -20.13
CA ALA A 292 -1.89 2.79 -20.52
C ALA A 292 -2.52 1.48 -20.05
N VAL A 293 -3.73 1.55 -19.52
CA VAL A 293 -4.51 0.41 -19.05
C VAL A 293 -5.88 0.49 -19.70
N ASN A 294 -6.35 -0.61 -20.25
CA ASN A 294 -7.67 -0.79 -20.80
C ASN A 294 -8.34 -1.97 -20.11
N THR A 295 -9.44 -1.74 -19.40
CA THR A 295 -10.21 -2.76 -18.68
C THR A 295 -11.23 -3.45 -19.57
N GLY A 296 -11.50 -2.93 -20.79
CA GLY A 296 -12.39 -3.52 -21.77
C GLY A 296 -11.71 -4.52 -22.68
N ASP A 297 -12.51 -5.29 -23.41
CA ASP A 297 -12.05 -6.33 -24.36
C ASP A 297 -11.72 -5.75 -25.74
N ASP A 298 -12.19 -4.57 -26.05
CA ASP A 298 -12.01 -3.94 -27.36
C ASP A 298 -10.70 -3.17 -27.47
N TRP A 299 -10.19 -3.10 -28.69
CA TRP A 299 -9.02 -2.25 -29.01
C TRP A 299 -9.35 -0.76 -28.87
N LEU A 300 -8.53 -0.06 -28.15
CA LEU A 300 -8.63 1.39 -27.95
C LEU A 300 -7.44 2.12 -28.56
N THR A 301 -7.72 3.14 -29.38
CA THR A 301 -6.70 4.02 -29.93
C THR A 301 -6.70 5.34 -29.16
N LEU A 302 -5.62 5.59 -28.41
CA LEU A 302 -5.44 6.84 -27.65
C LEU A 302 -4.47 7.76 -28.38
N LYS A 303 -4.87 9.04 -28.54
CA LYS A 303 -3.95 10.12 -28.90
C LYS A 303 -3.44 10.73 -27.60
N ILE A 304 -2.19 10.50 -27.30
CA ILE A 304 -1.51 11.05 -26.12
C ILE A 304 -0.78 12.33 -26.54
N PRO A 305 -0.99 13.47 -25.82
CA PRO A 305 -0.37 14.75 -26.15
C PRO A 305 1.14 14.78 -25.92
#